data_2386757705ab6223dffcf75057383510
#
_entry.id   2386757705ab6223dffcf75057383510
#
_cell.length_a   1.000
_cell.length_b   1.000
_cell.length_c   1.000
_cell.angle_alpha   90.00
_cell.angle_beta   90.00
_cell.angle_gamma   90.00
#
_symmetry.space_group_name_H-M   'P 1'
#
loop_
_entity.id
_entity.type
_entity.pdbx_description
1 polymer ?
#
loop_
_entity_poly.entity_id
_entity_poly.type
_entity_poly.pdbx_seq_one_letter_code
_entity_poly.pdbx_strand_id
1 'polypeptide(L)'
;MTAPKPSALPAYIAVTAAYWAFMLSDGALRMLVLLAFHERGFSPVQLAYLFLLYELAGVITNLSAGWLAARFGLIRTLYAGLILQVGALLALTALDPAWSIGASVAYVMAVQGASGVAKDLAKMSSKSAVKLLAPDGAGLLKW
;
A
#
# COMPACT_ATOMS: atom_id res chain seq x y z
N MET A 1 23.52 8.94 34.66
CA MET A 1 23.01 7.59 34.34
C MET A 1 21.77 7.76 33.46
N THR A 2 21.92 7.64 32.18
CA THR A 2 20.77 7.68 31.23
C THR A 2 20.05 6.33 31.29
N ALA A 3 18.77 6.34 31.64
CA ALA A 3 17.93 5.13 31.60
C ALA A 3 18.06 4.42 30.23
N PRO A 4 18.15 3.09 30.21
CA PRO A 4 18.21 2.36 28.95
C PRO A 4 16.94 2.67 28.15
N LYS A 5 17.09 3.15 26.90
CA LYS A 5 15.97 3.30 25.95
C LYS A 5 15.24 1.94 25.88
N PRO A 6 13.90 1.91 26.03
CA PRO A 6 13.15 0.69 25.82
C PRO A 6 13.51 0.13 24.43
N SER A 7 13.68 -1.19 24.35
CA SER A 7 14.12 -1.85 23.13
C SER A 7 13.18 -1.44 21.96
N ALA A 8 13.71 -0.83 20.92
CA ALA A 8 12.95 -0.46 19.74
C ALA A 8 12.47 -1.69 18.94
N LEU A 9 12.90 -2.88 19.33
CA LEU A 9 12.61 -4.16 18.66
C LEU A 9 11.11 -4.46 18.49
N PRO A 10 10.24 -4.31 19.52
CA PRO A 10 8.80 -4.56 19.31
C PRO A 10 8.17 -3.61 18.31
N ALA A 11 8.54 -2.33 18.33
CA ALA A 11 8.05 -1.34 17.38
C ALA A 11 8.54 -1.66 15.94
N TYR A 12 9.79 -2.06 15.79
CA TYR A 12 10.36 -2.51 14.52
C TYR A 12 9.61 -3.72 13.97
N ILE A 13 9.40 -4.75 14.80
CA ILE A 13 8.66 -5.96 14.41
C ILE A 13 7.23 -5.59 13.98
N ALA A 14 6.54 -4.74 14.75
CA ALA A 14 5.18 -4.31 14.44
C ALA A 14 5.09 -3.57 13.09
N VAL A 15 5.97 -2.62 12.82
CA VAL A 15 6.01 -1.87 11.55
C VAL A 15 6.34 -2.80 10.39
N THR A 16 7.29 -3.71 10.57
CA THR A 16 7.68 -4.67 9.53
C THR A 16 6.55 -5.64 9.24
N ALA A 17 5.90 -6.20 10.26
CA ALA A 17 4.76 -7.10 10.10
C ALA A 17 3.58 -6.40 9.41
N ALA A 18 3.27 -5.15 9.78
CA ALA A 18 2.24 -4.35 9.13
C ALA A 18 2.54 -4.13 7.64
N TYR A 19 3.79 -3.83 7.31
CA TYR A 19 4.22 -3.68 5.92
C TYR A 19 4.12 -4.98 5.13
N TRP A 20 4.52 -6.11 5.71
CA TRP A 20 4.40 -7.42 5.07
C TRP A 20 2.94 -7.82 4.83
N ALA A 21 2.07 -7.63 5.84
CA ALA A 21 0.64 -7.89 5.70
C ALA A 21 0.03 -7.00 4.62
N PHE A 22 0.46 -5.72 4.55
CA PHE A 22 0.06 -4.80 3.49
C PHE A 22 0.47 -5.35 2.11
N MET A 23 1.74 -5.71 1.91
CA MET A 23 2.24 -6.20 0.61
C MET A 23 1.53 -7.48 0.17
N LEU A 24 1.19 -8.36 1.11
CA LEU A 24 0.41 -9.56 0.84
C LEU A 24 -1.00 -9.23 0.36
N SER A 25 -1.68 -8.31 1.05
CA SER A 25 -3.04 -7.87 0.69
C SER A 25 -3.09 -7.11 -0.65
N ASP A 26 -2.08 -6.29 -0.93
CA ASP A 26 -1.94 -5.59 -2.22
C ASP A 26 -1.71 -6.59 -3.37
N GLY A 27 -0.84 -7.57 -3.18
CA GLY A 27 -0.63 -8.65 -4.14
C GLY A 27 -1.89 -9.47 -4.39
N ALA A 28 -2.63 -9.82 -3.34
CA ALA A 28 -3.89 -10.55 -3.44
C ALA A 28 -4.94 -9.75 -4.23
N LEU A 29 -5.10 -8.46 -3.95
CA LEU A 29 -6.03 -7.59 -4.67
C LEU A 29 -5.71 -7.57 -6.17
N ARG A 30 -4.44 -7.40 -6.52
CA ARG A 30 -3.99 -7.37 -7.92
C ARG A 30 -4.28 -8.70 -8.63
N MET A 31 -4.00 -9.83 -7.98
CA MET A 31 -4.27 -11.16 -8.55
C MET A 31 -5.75 -11.42 -8.73
N LEU A 32 -6.60 -11.03 -7.77
CA LEU A 32 -8.06 -11.17 -7.88
C LEU A 32 -8.62 -10.36 -9.06
N VAL A 33 -8.19 -9.11 -9.22
CA VAL A 33 -8.59 -8.28 -10.36
C VAL A 33 -8.14 -8.91 -11.67
N LEU A 34 -6.89 -9.35 -11.75
CA LEU A 34 -6.33 -9.95 -12.96
C LEU A 34 -7.10 -11.20 -13.37
N LEU A 35 -7.36 -12.10 -12.43
CA LEU A 35 -8.10 -13.35 -12.69
C LEU A 35 -9.54 -13.07 -13.09
N ALA A 36 -10.25 -12.20 -12.34
CA ALA A 36 -11.66 -11.89 -12.60
C ALA A 36 -11.89 -11.26 -13.99
N PHE A 37 -10.98 -10.42 -14.45
CA PHE A 37 -11.10 -9.80 -15.78
C PHE A 37 -10.52 -10.69 -16.89
N HIS A 38 -9.54 -11.54 -16.60
CA HIS A 38 -9.10 -12.57 -17.53
C HIS A 38 -10.23 -13.55 -17.84
N GLU A 39 -10.96 -14.01 -16.84
CA GLU A 39 -12.15 -14.88 -17.01
C GLU A 39 -13.27 -14.20 -17.84
N ARG A 40 -13.34 -12.86 -17.81
CA ARG A 40 -14.24 -12.07 -18.65
C ARG A 40 -13.75 -11.89 -20.09
N GLY A 41 -12.63 -12.53 -20.48
CA GLY A 41 -12.06 -12.49 -21.83
C GLY A 41 -11.16 -11.31 -22.12
N PHE A 42 -10.67 -10.58 -21.11
CA PHE A 42 -9.73 -9.47 -21.31
C PHE A 42 -8.37 -9.98 -21.79
N SER A 43 -7.85 -9.35 -22.82
CA SER A 43 -6.49 -9.62 -23.31
C SER A 43 -5.44 -9.11 -22.32
N PRO A 44 -4.19 -9.63 -22.37
CA PRO A 44 -3.10 -9.16 -21.49
C PRO A 44 -2.88 -7.65 -21.54
N VAL A 45 -3.06 -7.02 -22.72
CA VAL A 45 -2.92 -5.58 -22.90
C VAL A 45 -4.04 -4.83 -22.16
N GLN A 46 -5.28 -5.30 -22.29
CA GLN A 46 -6.42 -4.72 -21.56
C GLN A 46 -6.26 -4.86 -20.04
N LEU A 47 -5.75 -6.00 -19.57
CA LEU A 47 -5.42 -6.20 -18.16
C LEU A 47 -4.35 -5.21 -17.68
N ALA A 48 -3.33 -4.93 -18.49
CA ALA A 48 -2.32 -3.93 -18.15
C ALA A 48 -2.92 -2.53 -17.94
N TYR A 49 -3.91 -2.15 -18.74
CA TYR A 49 -4.61 -0.86 -18.57
C TYR A 49 -5.38 -0.74 -17.25
N LEU A 50 -5.88 -1.84 -16.69
CA LEU A 50 -6.56 -1.83 -15.39
C LEU A 50 -5.62 -1.38 -14.25
N PHE A 51 -4.32 -1.60 -14.40
CA PHE A 51 -3.32 -1.20 -13.40
C PHE A 51 -2.67 0.16 -13.70
N LEU A 52 -2.96 0.78 -14.83
CA LEU A 52 -2.35 2.04 -15.20
C LEU A 52 -2.59 3.14 -14.16
N LEU A 53 -3.82 3.26 -13.68
CA LEU A 53 -4.17 4.27 -12.66
C LEU A 53 -3.51 3.97 -11.31
N TYR A 54 -3.37 2.69 -10.96
CA TYR A 54 -2.62 2.26 -9.77
C TYR A 54 -1.16 2.73 -9.81
N GLU A 55 -0.46 2.48 -10.92
CA GLU A 55 0.94 2.89 -11.06
C GLU A 55 1.10 4.41 -11.12
N LEU A 56 0.21 5.10 -11.85
CA LEU A 56 0.22 6.57 -11.94
C LEU A 56 -0.04 7.22 -10.57
N ALA A 57 -1.05 6.76 -9.85
CA ALA A 57 -1.35 7.23 -8.50
C ALA A 57 -0.18 6.96 -7.55
N GLY A 58 0.48 5.79 -7.68
CA GLY A 58 1.69 5.44 -6.94
C GLY A 58 2.83 6.42 -7.20
N VAL A 59 3.11 6.76 -8.45
CA VAL A 59 4.16 7.73 -8.79
C VAL A 59 3.89 9.09 -8.13
N ILE A 60 2.67 9.63 -8.26
CA ILE A 60 2.28 10.92 -7.67
C ILE A 60 2.42 10.87 -6.13
N THR A 61 1.93 9.79 -5.52
CA THR A 61 2.00 9.62 -4.06
C THR A 61 3.44 9.48 -3.58
N ASN A 62 4.28 8.73 -4.30
CA ASN A 62 5.68 8.54 -3.93
C ASN A 62 6.46 9.87 -3.93
N LEU A 63 6.18 10.76 -4.87
CA LEU A 63 6.77 12.10 -4.93
C LEU A 63 6.32 12.99 -3.76
N SER A 64 5.07 12.86 -3.31
CA SER A 64 4.48 13.66 -2.23
C SER A 64 4.58 13.02 -0.85
N ALA A 65 4.87 11.73 -0.76
CA ALA A 65 4.86 10.97 0.50
C ALA A 65 5.83 11.50 1.56
N GLY A 66 7.01 11.98 1.13
CA GLY A 66 7.98 12.60 2.04
C GLY A 66 7.42 13.87 2.70
N TRP A 67 6.76 14.72 1.93
CA TRP A 67 6.10 15.92 2.43
C TRP A 67 4.93 15.58 3.36
N LEU A 68 4.11 14.59 2.98
CA LEU A 68 3.00 14.11 3.80
C LEU A 68 3.48 13.58 5.16
N ALA A 69 4.54 12.76 5.15
CA ALA A 69 5.12 12.21 6.37
C ALA A 69 5.73 13.29 7.26
N ALA A 70 6.37 14.31 6.68
CA ALA A 70 6.90 15.45 7.42
C ALA A 70 5.79 16.30 8.05
N ARG A 71 4.66 16.49 7.35
CA ARG A 71 3.54 17.33 7.81
C ARG A 71 2.65 16.63 8.83
N PHE A 72 2.32 15.35 8.62
CA PHE A 72 1.35 14.61 9.43
C PHE A 72 1.98 13.60 10.40
N GLY A 73 3.26 13.32 10.24
CA GLY A 73 4.00 12.33 11.00
C GLY A 73 3.92 10.93 10.38
N LEU A 74 4.99 10.14 10.57
CA LEU A 74 5.16 8.83 9.96
C LEU A 74 4.07 7.82 10.36
N ILE A 75 3.72 7.81 11.65
CA ILE A 75 2.74 6.85 12.19
C ILE A 75 1.35 7.12 11.59
N ARG A 76 0.92 8.38 11.55
CA ARG A 76 -0.39 8.75 10.97
C ARG A 76 -0.44 8.43 9.48
N THR A 77 0.64 8.68 8.76
CA THR A 77 0.75 8.38 7.32
C THR A 77 0.73 6.87 7.07
N LEU A 78 1.36 6.07 7.93
CA LEU A 78 1.28 4.60 7.87
C LEU A 78 -0.16 4.11 8.09
N TYR A 79 -0.82 4.58 9.16
CA TYR A 79 -2.23 4.20 9.41
C TYR A 79 -3.16 4.63 8.28
N ALA A 80 -2.97 5.82 7.71
CA ALA A 80 -3.74 6.28 6.56
C ALA A 80 -3.59 5.32 5.36
N GLY A 81 -2.37 4.86 5.07
CA GLY A 81 -2.13 3.86 4.04
C GLY A 81 -2.82 2.52 4.34
N LEU A 82 -2.73 2.02 5.58
CA LEU A 82 -3.37 0.76 5.98
C LEU A 82 -4.90 0.85 5.90
N ILE A 83 -5.50 1.92 6.40
CA ILE A 83 -6.96 2.15 6.36
C ILE A 83 -7.44 2.27 4.91
N LEU A 84 -6.71 3.00 4.07
CA LEU A 84 -7.05 3.16 2.67
C LEU A 84 -6.99 1.81 1.92
N GLN A 85 -6.02 0.96 2.25
CA GLN A 85 -5.94 -0.40 1.67
C GLN A 85 -7.11 -1.28 2.08
N VAL A 86 -7.48 -1.26 3.36
CA VAL A 86 -8.67 -1.99 3.85
C VAL A 86 -9.93 -1.46 3.14
N GLY A 87 -10.06 -0.14 3.00
CA GLY A 87 -11.14 0.48 2.25
C GLY A 87 -11.18 0.04 0.79
N ALA A 88 -10.04 -0.02 0.11
CA ALA A 88 -9.95 -0.50 -1.27
C ALA A 88 -10.37 -1.98 -1.40
N LEU A 89 -9.93 -2.85 -0.47
CA LEU A 89 -10.34 -4.25 -0.44
C LEU A 89 -11.85 -4.40 -0.22
N LEU A 90 -12.42 -3.65 0.72
CA LEU A 90 -13.87 -3.65 0.97
C LEU A 90 -14.64 -3.09 -0.23
N ALA A 91 -14.16 -2.02 -0.86
CA ALA A 91 -14.77 -1.49 -2.07
C ALA A 91 -14.79 -2.54 -3.19
N LEU A 92 -13.73 -3.34 -3.35
CA LEU A 92 -13.71 -4.38 -4.38
C LEU A 92 -14.83 -5.42 -4.19
N THR A 93 -15.25 -5.69 -2.95
CA THR A 93 -16.38 -6.62 -2.68
C THR A 93 -17.74 -6.08 -3.13
N ALA A 94 -17.84 -4.78 -3.37
CA ALA A 94 -19.05 -4.12 -3.86
C ALA A 94 -19.15 -4.13 -5.41
N LEU A 95 -18.19 -4.75 -6.10
CA LEU A 95 -18.25 -4.92 -7.55
C LEU A 95 -19.37 -5.89 -7.92
N ASP A 96 -20.43 -5.36 -8.54
CA ASP A 96 -21.57 -6.16 -8.97
C ASP A 96 -21.30 -6.80 -10.34
N PRO A 97 -21.44 -8.13 -10.46
CA PRO A 97 -21.32 -8.82 -11.75
C PRO A 97 -22.32 -8.36 -12.83
N ALA A 98 -23.45 -7.77 -12.40
CA ALA A 98 -24.48 -7.26 -13.31
C ALA A 98 -24.11 -5.91 -13.97
N TRP A 99 -23.06 -5.25 -13.50
CA TRP A 99 -22.64 -3.98 -14.10
C TRP A 99 -22.11 -4.17 -15.51
N SER A 100 -22.28 -3.12 -16.34
CA SER A 100 -21.64 -3.09 -17.65
C SER A 100 -20.12 -3.20 -17.53
N ILE A 101 -19.48 -3.74 -18.56
CA ILE A 101 -18.01 -3.89 -18.59
C ILE A 101 -17.32 -2.53 -18.34
N GLY A 102 -17.83 -1.46 -18.97
CA GLY A 102 -17.26 -0.13 -18.82
C GLY A 102 -17.34 0.39 -17.37
N ALA A 103 -18.48 0.20 -16.70
CA ALA A 103 -18.66 0.59 -15.30
C ALA A 103 -17.74 -0.23 -14.38
N SER A 104 -17.65 -1.53 -14.60
CA SER A 104 -16.75 -2.42 -13.83
C SER A 104 -15.28 -2.02 -13.99
N VAL A 105 -14.85 -1.71 -15.21
CA VAL A 105 -13.48 -1.25 -15.49
C VAL A 105 -13.19 0.07 -14.77
N ALA A 106 -14.08 1.07 -14.94
CA ALA A 106 -13.89 2.38 -14.28
C ALA A 106 -13.83 2.26 -12.75
N TYR A 107 -14.72 1.46 -12.17
CA TYR A 107 -14.75 1.21 -10.73
C TYR A 107 -13.47 0.54 -10.24
N VAL A 108 -13.05 -0.54 -10.89
CA VAL A 108 -11.84 -1.29 -10.52
C VAL A 108 -10.59 -0.42 -10.69
N MET A 109 -10.50 0.39 -11.74
CA MET A 109 -9.39 1.33 -11.90
C MET A 109 -9.34 2.36 -10.78
N ALA A 110 -10.49 2.87 -10.32
CA ALA A 110 -10.55 3.80 -9.19
C ALA A 110 -10.10 3.12 -7.88
N VAL A 111 -10.57 1.91 -7.59
CA VAL A 111 -10.16 1.10 -6.44
C VAL A 111 -8.66 0.79 -6.49
N GLN A 112 -8.14 0.41 -7.64
CA GLN A 112 -6.72 0.17 -7.86
C GLN A 112 -5.89 1.45 -7.67
N GLY A 113 -6.37 2.60 -8.14
CA GLY A 113 -5.74 3.90 -7.89
C GLY A 113 -5.61 4.20 -6.39
N ALA A 114 -6.70 3.99 -5.62
CA ALA A 114 -6.68 4.15 -4.16
C ALA A 114 -5.69 3.18 -3.49
N SER A 115 -5.62 1.93 -3.94
CA SER A 115 -4.63 0.95 -3.46
C SER A 115 -3.19 1.36 -3.80
N GLY A 116 -2.94 1.96 -4.97
CA GLY A 116 -1.64 2.51 -5.33
C GLY A 116 -1.18 3.63 -4.39
N VAL A 117 -2.09 4.55 -4.05
CA VAL A 117 -1.83 5.58 -3.03
C VAL A 117 -1.52 4.93 -1.67
N ALA A 118 -2.34 3.98 -1.24
CA ALA A 118 -2.17 3.26 0.02
C ALA A 118 -0.79 2.58 0.10
N LYS A 119 -0.37 1.92 -0.99
CA LYS A 119 0.93 1.25 -1.08
C LYS A 119 2.09 2.20 -0.82
N ASP A 120 2.11 3.34 -1.48
CA ASP A 120 3.25 4.24 -1.36
C ASP A 120 3.27 5.00 -0.04
N LEU A 121 2.10 5.33 0.54
CA LEU A 121 2.02 5.84 1.91
C LEU A 121 2.57 4.84 2.92
N ALA A 122 2.15 3.58 2.86
CA ALA A 122 2.63 2.53 3.75
C ALA A 122 4.12 2.25 3.57
N LYS A 123 4.59 2.13 2.31
CA LYS A 123 5.98 1.87 1.95
C LYS A 123 6.94 2.96 2.46
N MET A 124 6.61 4.23 2.19
CA MET A 124 7.47 5.34 2.58
C MET A 124 7.49 5.53 4.09
N SER A 125 6.32 5.43 4.74
CA SER A 125 6.22 5.56 6.20
C SER A 125 6.94 4.42 6.93
N SER A 126 6.78 3.18 6.48
CA SER A 126 7.46 2.01 7.08
C SER A 126 8.96 2.10 6.95
N LYS A 127 9.49 2.44 5.76
CA LYS A 127 10.92 2.58 5.54
C LYS A 127 11.53 3.71 6.38
N SER A 128 10.82 4.82 6.52
CA SER A 128 11.28 5.94 7.35
C SER A 128 11.19 5.61 8.83
N ALA A 129 10.14 4.91 9.28
CA ALA A 129 10.02 4.46 10.66
C ALA A 129 11.13 3.48 11.04
N VAL A 130 11.48 2.54 10.18
CA VAL A 130 12.59 1.59 10.41
C VAL A 130 13.91 2.33 10.59
N LYS A 131 14.20 3.35 9.76
CA LYS A 131 15.41 4.16 9.91
C LYS A 131 15.50 4.88 11.27
N LEU A 132 14.36 5.34 11.80
CA LEU A 132 14.32 6.01 13.11
C LEU A 132 14.40 5.03 14.29
N LEU A 133 13.96 3.79 14.09
CA LEU A 133 13.97 2.75 15.11
C LEU A 133 15.29 1.97 15.17
N ALA A 134 16.03 1.96 14.06
CA ALA A 134 17.31 1.27 13.99
C ALA A 134 18.35 1.97 14.90
N PRO A 135 19.20 1.20 15.61
CA PRO A 135 20.30 1.75 16.38
C PRO A 135 21.32 2.45 15.47
N ASP A 136 21.92 3.53 15.97
CA ASP A 136 22.96 4.26 15.26
C ASP A 136 24.17 3.35 14.93
N GLY A 137 24.70 3.48 13.71
CA GLY A 137 25.93 2.80 13.27
C GLY A 137 25.75 1.36 12.79
N ALA A 138 26.67 0.45 13.17
CA ALA A 138 26.73 -0.95 12.69
C ALA A 138 25.45 -1.80 12.95
N GLY A 139 24.52 -1.32 13.75
CA GLY A 139 23.24 -1.94 13.99
C GLY A 139 22.33 -2.01 12.75
N LEU A 140 22.43 -1.03 11.84
CA LEU A 140 21.64 -0.99 10.60
C LEU A 140 21.94 -2.16 9.64
N LEU A 141 23.16 -2.72 9.70
CA LEU A 141 23.57 -3.85 8.86
C LEU A 141 23.15 -5.21 9.42
N LYS A 142 22.68 -5.26 10.66
CA LYS A 142 22.20 -6.48 11.33
C LYS A 142 20.69 -6.67 11.23
N TRP A 143 19.97 -5.69 10.69
CA TRP A 143 18.52 -5.66 10.52
C TRP A 143 18.17 -5.68 9.03
#